data_1d0feb9c3b3d26d5f100a22c0ac89805
#
_entry.id   1d0feb9c3b3d26d5f100a22c0ac89805
#
_cell.length_a   1.000
_cell.length_b   1.000
_cell.length_c   1.000
_cell.angle_alpha   90.00
_cell.angle_beta   90.00
_cell.angle_gamma   90.00
#
_symmetry.space_group_name_H-M   'P 1'
#
loop_
_entity.id
_entity.type
_entity.pdbx_description
1 polymer ?
#
loop_
_entity_poly.entity_id
_entity_poly.type
_entity_poly.pdbx_seq_one_letter_code
_entity_poly.pdbx_strand_id
1 'polypeptide(L)'
;MRKLLLLLCFCLLPACAKQAPLSTSSPADFVAVTLGEAAQQAHSELAMLSMLRGQGLQPLLPPPDPTLEELISVSWTGPAAGVLKEIALQIGYRYQETGSPSAQDLTVVVHGLSRRAHHVLEDIAWQIQPQAILRVDPVNRTITLARTVKGGGV
;
A
#
# COMPACT_ATOMS: atom_id res chain seq x y z
N MET A 1 -24.38 14.98 75.06
CA MET A 1 -23.52 14.67 73.92
C MET A 1 -23.94 13.46 73.11
N ARG A 2 -24.50 12.39 73.73
CA ARG A 2 -24.94 11.18 72.98
C ARG A 2 -26.13 11.38 72.01
N LYS A 3 -27.03 12.39 72.27
CA LYS A 3 -28.21 12.66 71.41
C LYS A 3 -27.85 13.48 70.17
N LEU A 4 -26.76 14.24 70.22
CA LEU A 4 -26.27 15.03 69.08
C LEU A 4 -25.58 14.14 68.05
N LEU A 5 -24.94 13.05 68.49
CA LEU A 5 -24.26 12.09 67.60
C LEU A 5 -25.24 11.23 66.80
N LEU A 6 -26.43 10.96 67.37
CA LEU A 6 -27.48 10.21 66.67
C LEU A 6 -28.20 11.03 65.57
N LEU A 7 -28.25 12.33 65.72
CA LEU A 7 -28.88 13.22 64.71
C LEU A 7 -27.98 13.42 63.50
N LEU A 8 -26.65 13.34 63.71
CA LEU A 8 -25.69 13.49 62.60
C LEU A 8 -25.63 12.26 61.70
N CYS A 9 -26.00 11.08 62.22
CA CYS A 9 -25.98 9.83 61.44
C CYS A 9 -27.18 9.67 60.49
N PHE A 10 -28.24 10.47 60.67
CA PHE A 10 -29.49 10.32 59.89
C PHE A 10 -29.53 11.21 58.64
N CYS A 11 -28.54 12.12 58.43
CA CYS A 11 -28.47 12.99 57.25
C CYS A 11 -27.64 12.42 56.11
N LEU A 12 -27.10 11.20 56.22
CA LEU A 12 -26.18 10.64 55.22
C LEU A 12 -26.82 9.62 54.23
N LEU A 13 -28.15 9.52 54.16
CA LEU A 13 -28.84 8.74 53.14
C LEU A 13 -30.05 9.53 52.69
N PRO A 14 -30.21 9.91 51.40
CA PRO A 14 -30.13 9.07 50.22
C PRO A 14 -29.46 9.74 49.04
N ALA A 15 -28.34 9.30 48.61
CA ALA A 15 -27.98 9.42 47.21
C ALA A 15 -28.62 8.24 46.47
N CYS A 16 -29.92 8.34 46.22
CA CYS A 16 -30.56 7.52 45.19
C CYS A 16 -29.89 7.85 43.86
N ALA A 17 -28.92 7.07 43.50
CA ALA A 17 -28.38 7.03 42.15
C ALA A 17 -29.54 6.74 41.21
N LYS A 18 -29.98 7.77 40.50
CA LYS A 18 -30.86 7.67 39.37
C LYS A 18 -30.09 6.85 38.33
N GLN A 19 -30.24 5.52 38.39
CA GLN A 19 -29.74 4.67 37.31
C GLN A 19 -30.44 5.14 36.04
N ALA A 20 -29.68 5.82 35.21
CA ALA A 20 -30.10 6.06 33.84
C ALA A 20 -30.45 4.69 33.24
N PRO A 21 -31.55 4.55 32.53
CA PRO A 21 -31.89 3.31 31.87
C PRO A 21 -30.71 2.92 31.01
N LEU A 22 -30.10 1.78 31.28
CA LEU A 22 -29.18 1.12 30.38
C LEU A 22 -29.97 0.96 29.08
N SER A 23 -29.69 1.84 28.12
CA SER A 23 -30.16 1.67 26.78
C SER A 23 -29.68 0.30 26.33
N THR A 24 -30.60 -0.65 26.29
CA THR A 24 -30.34 -1.98 25.76
C THR A 24 -30.11 -1.77 24.26
N SER A 25 -28.89 -1.32 23.93
CA SER A 25 -28.45 -1.31 22.54
C SER A 25 -28.55 -2.74 22.04
N SER A 26 -29.37 -2.93 21.02
CA SER A 26 -29.53 -4.23 20.37
C SER A 26 -28.14 -4.77 20.03
N PRO A 27 -27.88 -6.08 20.17
CA PRO A 27 -26.62 -6.67 19.72
C PRO A 27 -26.25 -6.27 18.29
N ALA A 28 -27.27 -6.03 17.46
CA ALA A 28 -27.11 -5.55 16.08
C ALA A 28 -26.53 -4.12 16.03
N ASP A 29 -26.93 -3.23 16.93
CA ASP A 29 -26.43 -1.86 16.97
C ASP A 29 -24.98 -1.81 17.44
N PHE A 30 -24.61 -2.66 18.39
CA PHE A 30 -23.23 -2.79 18.85
C PHE A 30 -22.31 -3.29 17.73
N VAL A 31 -22.75 -4.30 16.97
CA VAL A 31 -22.01 -4.83 15.82
C VAL A 31 -21.87 -3.78 14.73
N ALA A 32 -22.92 -3.01 14.44
CA ALA A 32 -22.87 -1.96 13.43
C ALA A 32 -21.87 -0.83 13.80
N VAL A 33 -21.83 -0.42 15.07
CA VAL A 33 -20.88 0.59 15.54
C VAL A 33 -19.45 0.09 15.46
N THR A 34 -19.17 -1.12 15.95
CA THR A 34 -17.82 -1.71 15.92
C THR A 34 -17.33 -1.98 14.50
N LEU A 35 -18.21 -2.40 13.59
CA LEU A 35 -17.86 -2.53 12.16
C LEU A 35 -17.59 -1.18 11.51
N GLY A 36 -18.36 -0.14 11.86
CA GLY A 36 -18.15 1.22 11.39
C GLY A 36 -16.80 1.79 11.83
N GLU A 37 -16.45 1.62 13.09
CA GLU A 37 -15.14 2.05 13.63
C GLU A 37 -13.98 1.29 12.97
N ALA A 38 -14.08 -0.03 12.83
CA ALA A 38 -13.07 -0.84 12.17
C ALA A 38 -12.88 -0.45 10.69
N ALA A 39 -13.97 -0.14 9.98
CA ALA A 39 -13.91 0.32 8.60
C ALA A 39 -13.24 1.70 8.49
N GLN A 40 -13.55 2.64 9.40
CA GLN A 40 -12.90 3.95 9.43
C GLN A 40 -11.41 3.85 9.73
N GLN A 41 -11.03 2.98 10.66
CA GLN A 41 -9.63 2.73 10.99
C GLN A 41 -8.88 2.14 9.79
N ALA A 42 -9.46 1.15 9.11
CA ALA A 42 -8.86 0.58 7.90
C ALA A 42 -8.70 1.64 6.79
N HIS A 43 -9.68 2.52 6.60
CA HIS A 43 -9.58 3.62 5.65
C HIS A 43 -8.47 4.62 6.00
N SER A 44 -8.31 4.96 7.28
CA SER A 44 -7.26 5.88 7.71
C SER A 44 -5.86 5.27 7.53
N GLU A 45 -5.69 3.99 7.82
CA GLU A 45 -4.44 3.27 7.59
C GLU A 45 -4.09 3.16 6.10
N LEU A 46 -5.08 2.86 5.26
CA LEU A 46 -4.90 2.85 3.80
C LEU A 46 -4.55 4.23 3.25
N ALA A 47 -5.17 5.30 3.78
CA ALA A 47 -4.83 6.67 3.41
C ALA A 47 -3.40 7.01 3.81
N MET A 48 -2.97 6.62 5.01
CA MET A 48 -1.59 6.83 5.49
C MET A 48 -0.59 6.03 4.64
N LEU A 49 -0.89 4.78 4.32
CA LEU A 49 -0.06 3.97 3.42
C LEU A 49 0.02 4.56 2.01
N SER A 50 -1.08 5.15 1.51
CA SER A 50 -1.08 5.83 0.21
C SER A 50 -0.22 7.10 0.22
N MET A 51 -0.23 7.86 1.34
CA MET A 51 0.66 9.02 1.51
C MET A 51 2.13 8.60 1.61
N LEU A 52 2.43 7.53 2.35
CA LEU A 52 3.79 6.98 2.44
C LEU A 52 4.28 6.43 1.09
N ARG A 53 3.39 5.78 0.32
CA ARG A 53 3.67 5.39 -1.06
C ARG A 53 3.92 6.60 -1.97
N GLY A 54 3.18 7.68 -1.79
CA GLY A 54 3.37 8.93 -2.54
C GLY A 54 4.70 9.65 -2.22
N GLN A 55 5.29 9.41 -1.06
CA GLN A 55 6.60 9.95 -0.67
C GLN A 55 7.77 9.01 -0.96
N GLY A 56 7.50 7.71 -1.10
CA GLY A 56 8.49 6.71 -1.48
C GLY A 56 8.55 6.57 -2.99
N LEU A 57 9.61 7.13 -3.61
CA LEU A 57 10.10 6.81 -4.95
C LEU A 57 9.03 6.18 -5.88
N GLN A 58 8.01 6.96 -6.24
CA GLN A 58 7.17 6.58 -7.36
C GLN A 58 8.13 6.37 -8.54
N PRO A 59 8.09 5.20 -9.20
CA PRO A 59 8.69 5.10 -10.51
C PRO A 59 8.08 6.26 -11.30
N LEU A 60 8.92 7.21 -11.73
CA LEU A 60 8.50 8.31 -12.59
C LEU A 60 8.06 7.68 -13.91
N LEU A 61 6.82 7.20 -13.92
CA LEU A 61 6.16 6.87 -15.17
C LEU A 61 5.83 8.20 -15.83
N PRO A 62 6.36 8.43 -17.01
CA PRO A 62 6.11 9.64 -17.77
C PRO A 62 4.62 9.76 -18.12
N PRO A 63 4.16 10.96 -18.55
CA PRO A 63 2.80 11.14 -19.01
C PRO A 63 2.44 10.10 -20.08
N PRO A 64 1.17 9.69 -20.14
CA PRO A 64 0.74 8.53 -20.90
C PRO A 64 1.14 8.62 -22.38
N ASP A 65 2.13 7.81 -22.74
CA ASP A 65 2.43 7.52 -24.16
C ASP A 65 1.34 6.53 -24.62
N PRO A 66 0.70 6.76 -25.77
CA PRO A 66 -0.30 5.85 -26.31
C PRO A 66 0.16 4.38 -26.39
N THR A 67 1.43 4.14 -26.62
CA THR A 67 2.00 2.78 -26.67
C THR A 67 2.03 2.10 -25.29
N LEU A 68 2.09 2.85 -24.21
CA LEU A 68 2.01 2.34 -22.84
C LEU A 68 0.58 2.01 -22.41
N GLU A 69 -0.41 2.53 -23.12
CA GLU A 69 -1.83 2.19 -22.95
C GLU A 69 -2.24 0.91 -23.70
N GLU A 70 -1.34 0.35 -24.51
CA GLU A 70 -1.58 -0.88 -25.25
C GLU A 70 -1.82 -2.05 -24.29
N LEU A 71 -2.80 -2.89 -24.64
CA LEU A 71 -3.13 -4.09 -23.88
C LEU A 71 -2.14 -5.20 -24.21
N ILE A 72 -1.41 -5.65 -23.23
CA ILE A 72 -0.48 -6.76 -23.33
C ILE A 72 -0.94 -7.95 -22.48
N SER A 73 -0.56 -9.14 -22.88
CA SER A 73 -0.81 -10.36 -22.12
C SER A 73 0.51 -11.03 -21.79
N VAL A 74 0.89 -10.98 -20.53
CA VAL A 74 2.16 -11.55 -20.05
C VAL A 74 1.90 -12.40 -18.82
N SER A 75 2.40 -13.62 -18.84
CA SER A 75 2.46 -14.51 -17.67
C SER A 75 3.91 -14.93 -17.49
N TRP A 76 4.51 -14.49 -16.37
CA TRP A 76 5.95 -14.67 -16.16
C TRP A 76 6.26 -14.96 -14.69
N THR A 77 7.18 -15.88 -14.48
CA THR A 77 7.81 -16.11 -13.19
C THR A 77 9.30 -16.33 -13.43
N GLY A 78 10.13 -15.41 -12.96
CA GLY A 78 11.57 -15.48 -13.19
C GLY A 78 12.27 -14.13 -13.18
N PRO A 79 13.46 -14.03 -13.78
CA PRO A 79 14.24 -12.81 -13.79
C PRO A 79 13.50 -11.61 -14.39
N ALA A 80 13.51 -10.45 -13.70
CA ALA A 80 12.87 -9.22 -14.16
C ALA A 80 13.38 -8.76 -15.52
N ALA A 81 14.68 -8.93 -15.78
CA ALA A 81 15.28 -8.57 -17.05
C ALA A 81 14.64 -9.32 -18.24
N GLY A 82 14.25 -10.59 -18.04
CA GLY A 82 13.60 -11.39 -19.07
C GLY A 82 12.24 -10.81 -19.46
N VAL A 83 11.36 -10.60 -18.48
CA VAL A 83 10.01 -10.06 -18.75
C VAL A 83 10.04 -8.63 -19.27
N LEU A 84 10.97 -7.79 -18.79
CA LEU A 84 11.12 -6.42 -19.28
C LEU A 84 11.56 -6.35 -20.75
N LYS A 85 12.43 -7.27 -21.19
CA LYS A 85 12.78 -7.41 -22.61
C LYS A 85 11.58 -7.80 -23.44
N GLU A 86 10.81 -8.77 -22.98
CA GLU A 86 9.61 -9.23 -23.70
C GLU A 86 8.58 -8.11 -23.83
N ILE A 87 8.27 -7.41 -22.74
CA ILE A 87 7.35 -6.27 -22.76
C ILE A 87 7.87 -5.17 -23.69
N ALA A 88 9.16 -4.83 -23.59
CA ALA A 88 9.76 -3.81 -24.43
C ALA A 88 9.60 -4.14 -25.94
N LEU A 89 9.82 -5.39 -26.32
CA LEU A 89 9.62 -5.84 -27.71
C LEU A 89 8.16 -5.72 -28.15
N GLN A 90 7.21 -6.10 -27.29
CA GLN A 90 5.77 -6.03 -27.62
C GLN A 90 5.30 -4.61 -27.88
N ILE A 91 5.77 -3.63 -27.06
CA ILE A 91 5.35 -2.23 -27.17
C ILE A 91 6.29 -1.35 -28.02
N GLY A 92 7.27 -1.96 -28.69
CA GLY A 92 8.21 -1.24 -29.57
C GLY A 92 9.22 -0.35 -28.82
N TYR A 93 9.58 -0.74 -27.61
CA TYR A 93 10.62 -0.08 -26.79
C TYR A 93 11.94 -0.85 -26.83
N ARG A 94 13.02 -0.17 -26.46
CA ARG A 94 14.34 -0.78 -26.26
C ARG A 94 14.56 -1.04 -24.77
N TYR A 95 15.05 -2.21 -24.45
CA TYR A 95 15.45 -2.54 -23.09
C TYR A 95 16.94 -2.22 -22.86
N GLN A 96 17.23 -1.62 -21.74
CA GLN A 96 18.60 -1.36 -21.28
C GLN A 96 18.75 -1.72 -19.81
N GLU A 97 19.91 -2.20 -19.43
CA GLU A 97 20.26 -2.47 -18.04
C GLU A 97 21.49 -1.65 -17.67
N THR A 98 21.43 -0.99 -16.50
CA THR A 98 22.52 -0.16 -15.99
C THR A 98 22.83 -0.52 -14.54
N GLY A 99 24.07 -0.33 -14.13
CA GLY A 99 24.57 -0.70 -12.79
C GLY A 99 25.37 -1.99 -12.80
N SER A 100 25.94 -2.33 -11.67
CA SER A 100 26.73 -3.57 -11.53
C SER A 100 25.82 -4.79 -11.57
N PRO A 101 26.20 -5.84 -12.31
CA PRO A 101 25.47 -7.10 -12.25
C PRO A 101 25.48 -7.62 -10.80
N SER A 102 24.31 -7.71 -10.21
CA SER A 102 24.16 -8.34 -8.89
C SER A 102 24.27 -9.84 -9.05
N ALA A 103 24.90 -10.50 -8.10
CA ALA A 103 24.92 -11.96 -8.04
C ALA A 103 23.54 -12.59 -7.85
N GLN A 104 22.55 -11.77 -7.48
CA GLN A 104 21.15 -12.22 -7.31
C GLN A 104 20.29 -11.70 -8.44
N ASP A 105 19.64 -12.58 -9.14
CA ASP A 105 18.60 -12.23 -10.11
C ASP A 105 17.37 -11.69 -9.39
N LEU A 106 16.88 -10.54 -9.85
CA LEU A 106 15.63 -9.96 -9.38
C LEU A 106 14.47 -10.80 -9.93
N THR A 107 13.93 -11.67 -9.10
CA THR A 107 12.80 -12.50 -9.50
C THR A 107 11.48 -11.75 -9.33
N VAL A 108 10.64 -11.79 -10.36
CA VAL A 108 9.31 -11.19 -10.38
C VAL A 108 8.27 -12.20 -10.81
N VAL A 109 7.03 -11.98 -10.36
CA VAL A 109 5.87 -12.75 -10.76
C VAL A 109 4.86 -11.80 -11.39
N VAL A 110 4.51 -12.03 -12.64
CA VAL A 110 3.57 -11.20 -13.39
C VAL A 110 2.44 -12.07 -13.91
N HIS A 111 1.21 -11.70 -13.56
CA HIS A 111 0.00 -12.30 -14.09
C HIS A 111 -0.84 -11.20 -14.73
N GLY A 112 -0.69 -11.02 -16.03
CA GLY A 112 -1.38 -9.97 -16.77
C GLY A 112 -2.04 -10.53 -18.03
N LEU A 113 -3.34 -10.83 -17.95
CA LEU A 113 -4.16 -11.08 -19.13
C LEU A 113 -4.85 -9.77 -19.52
N SER A 114 -4.57 -9.28 -20.74
CA SER A 114 -5.16 -8.05 -21.29
C SER A 114 -5.06 -6.85 -20.33
N ARG A 115 -3.88 -6.58 -19.79
CA ARG A 115 -3.59 -5.43 -18.96
C ARG A 115 -2.80 -4.38 -19.74
N ARG A 116 -2.99 -3.10 -19.41
CA ARG A 116 -2.22 -2.02 -20.00
C ARG A 116 -0.75 -2.17 -19.66
N ALA A 117 0.13 -1.91 -20.63
CA ALA A 117 1.57 -2.10 -20.46
C ALA A 117 2.12 -1.32 -19.26
N HIS A 118 1.69 -0.06 -19.07
CA HIS A 118 2.15 0.74 -17.93
C HIS A 118 1.80 0.12 -16.57
N HIS A 119 0.62 -0.48 -16.40
CA HIS A 119 0.25 -1.15 -15.15
C HIS A 119 1.10 -2.38 -14.89
N VAL A 120 1.45 -3.13 -15.95
CA VAL A 120 2.35 -4.28 -15.81
C VAL A 120 3.76 -3.85 -15.43
N LEU A 121 4.27 -2.77 -16.06
CA LEU A 121 5.56 -2.19 -15.73
C LEU A 121 5.59 -1.63 -14.30
N GLU A 122 4.51 -1.01 -13.86
CA GLU A 122 4.37 -0.53 -12.49
C GLU A 122 4.43 -1.68 -11.47
N ASP A 123 3.69 -2.77 -11.70
CA ASP A 123 3.74 -3.96 -10.84
C ASP A 123 5.15 -4.54 -10.73
N ILE A 124 5.88 -4.61 -11.86
CA ILE A 124 7.27 -5.06 -11.86
C ILE A 124 8.15 -4.08 -11.07
N ALA A 125 7.97 -2.76 -11.29
CA ALA A 125 8.74 -1.75 -10.59
C ALA A 125 8.59 -1.86 -9.07
N TRP A 126 7.39 -2.14 -8.57
CA TRP A 126 7.15 -2.36 -7.15
C TRP A 126 7.83 -3.63 -6.62
N GLN A 127 7.86 -4.70 -7.39
CA GLN A 127 8.46 -5.97 -6.97
C GLN A 127 9.99 -5.90 -6.88
N ILE A 128 10.64 -5.10 -7.73
CA ILE A 128 12.12 -5.00 -7.75
C ILE A 128 12.69 -4.00 -6.76
N GLN A 129 11.87 -3.13 -6.16
CA GLN A 129 12.33 -2.20 -5.13
C GLN A 129 12.69 -2.92 -3.82
N PRO A 130 13.65 -2.42 -3.06
CA PRO A 130 14.57 -1.30 -3.33
C PRO A 130 15.83 -1.69 -4.11
N GLN A 131 15.91 -2.90 -4.66
CA GLN A 131 17.13 -3.48 -5.25
C GLN A 131 17.45 -2.89 -6.63
N ALA A 132 16.42 -2.43 -7.33
CA ALA A 132 16.54 -1.78 -8.63
C ALA A 132 15.44 -0.73 -8.83
N ILE A 133 15.67 0.17 -9.77
CA ILE A 133 14.72 1.19 -10.20
C ILE A 133 14.41 0.98 -11.67
N LEU A 134 13.12 0.89 -12.00
CA LEU A 134 12.66 0.86 -13.37
C LEU A 134 12.41 2.29 -13.85
N ARG A 135 13.00 2.66 -14.98
CA ARG A 135 12.76 3.94 -15.66
C ARG A 135 12.21 3.70 -17.05
N VAL A 136 11.16 4.41 -17.39
CA VAL A 136 10.57 4.38 -18.73
C VAL A 136 10.73 5.76 -19.34
N ASP A 137 11.37 5.82 -20.50
CA ASP A 137 11.56 7.04 -21.28
C ASP A 137 10.74 6.90 -22.57
N PRO A 138 9.59 7.57 -22.67
CA PRO A 138 8.73 7.50 -23.84
C PRO A 138 9.32 8.27 -25.03
N VAL A 139 10.12 9.31 -24.80
CA VAL A 139 10.72 10.11 -25.85
C VAL A 139 11.74 9.28 -26.65
N ASN A 140 12.58 8.55 -25.92
CA ASN A 140 13.59 7.67 -26.52
C ASN A 140 13.10 6.23 -26.69
N ARG A 141 11.86 5.94 -26.30
CA ARG A 141 11.25 4.59 -26.30
C ARG A 141 12.16 3.57 -25.63
N THR A 142 12.56 3.85 -24.39
CA THR A 142 13.54 3.02 -23.69
C THR A 142 13.02 2.66 -22.30
N ILE A 143 13.13 1.38 -21.95
CA ILE A 143 12.90 0.85 -20.62
C ILE A 143 14.27 0.54 -20.03
N THR A 144 14.64 1.21 -18.93
CA THR A 144 15.93 1.03 -18.26
C THR A 144 15.74 0.41 -16.88
N LEU A 145 16.40 -0.72 -16.65
CA LEU A 145 16.54 -1.32 -15.33
C LEU A 145 17.84 -0.85 -14.71
N ALA A 146 17.77 0.06 -13.75
CA ALA A 146 18.92 0.56 -13.02
C ALA A 146 19.08 -0.21 -11.70
N ARG A 147 20.11 -1.03 -11.59
CA ARG A 147 20.41 -1.76 -10.35
C ARG A 147 21.01 -0.82 -9.32
N THR A 148 20.47 -0.85 -8.11
CA THR A 148 21.01 -0.06 -7.00
C THR A 148 22.28 -0.74 -6.50
N VAL A 149 23.39 -0.03 -6.55
CA VAL A 149 24.63 -0.50 -5.90
C VAL A 149 24.37 -0.46 -4.40
N LYS A 150 24.35 -1.60 -3.76
CA LYS A 150 24.34 -1.66 -2.30
C LYS A 150 25.64 -1.04 -1.83
N GLY A 151 25.62 0.23 -1.43
CA GLY A 151 26.76 0.94 -0.93
C GLY A 151 27.34 0.13 0.23
N GLY A 152 28.51 -0.43 0.05
CA GLY A 152 29.30 -0.98 1.13
C GLY A 152 29.54 0.15 2.10
N GLY A 153 28.84 0.12 3.24
CA GLY A 153 29.19 0.96 4.37
C GLY A 153 30.61 0.59 4.78
N VAL A 154 31.46 1.57 4.79
CA VAL A 154 32.74 1.57 5.46
C VAL A 154 32.51 1.79 6.94
#